data_0ab6016a40bc9865ecd2ab67acd77e8d
#
_entry.id   0ab6016a40bc9865ecd2ab67acd77e8d
#
_cell.length_a   1.000
_cell.length_b   1.000
_cell.length_c   1.000
_cell.angle_alpha   90.00
_cell.angle_beta   90.00
_cell.angle_gamma   90.00
#
_symmetry.space_group_name_H-M   'P 1'
#
loop_
_entity.id
_entity.type
_entity.pdbx_description
1 polymer ?
#
loop_
_entity_poly.entity_id
_entity_poly.type
_entity_poly.pdbx_seq_one_letter_code
_entity_poly.pdbx_strand_id
1 'polypeptide(L)'
;QAISYQGIGLHSGEPVNMVFKPAPENTGIVFIRTDIEGYPSVRAHIDNVTNTMRATTLEHGEAKVFTVEHVMAAFSAMNIDNCYIEMDSPEPAVGDGSSAIFVGLIEEAGIQEQTAPRHVYKITRSHAIYDGDRFVVILPYDGYRITFTSVNSHPLLGTQNCDFEVSPESFKEHISAARTIGFMKELEQLQAMGLAKGGTLDNALVYDDEKCLSVPRFDDELVRHKALDVVGDLFLLGRIEGHVIAMKSSHELNSRLARSIMEEI
;
A
#
# COMPACT_ATOMS: atom_id res chain seq x y z
N GLN A 1 -8.21 -11.67 17.52
CA GLN A 1 -7.62 -11.04 18.71
C GLN A 1 -6.79 -9.82 18.35
N ALA A 2 -6.39 -8.97 19.33
CA ALA A 2 -5.44 -7.90 19.09
C ALA A 2 -4.03 -8.49 18.90
N ILE A 3 -3.23 -7.85 18.03
CA ILE A 3 -1.83 -8.24 17.81
C ILE A 3 -0.96 -6.99 17.69
N SER A 4 0.25 -7.03 18.23
CA SER A 4 1.19 -5.92 18.24
C SER A 4 2.43 -6.23 17.42
N TYR A 5 3.02 -5.17 16.85
CA TYR A 5 4.29 -5.21 16.16
C TYR A 5 5.12 -3.97 16.46
N GLN A 6 6.43 -4.14 16.62
CA GLN A 6 7.37 -3.06 16.82
C GLN A 6 8.37 -3.02 15.67
N GLY A 7 8.64 -1.83 15.18
CA GLY A 7 9.59 -1.62 14.09
C GLY A 7 10.00 -0.16 13.96
N ILE A 8 10.46 0.21 12.78
CA ILE A 8 10.81 1.59 12.41
C ILE A 8 10.07 2.00 11.15
N GLY A 9 9.80 3.30 11.01
CA GLY A 9 9.27 3.86 9.76
C GLY A 9 10.32 3.89 8.65
N LEU A 10 9.92 3.68 7.39
CA LEU A 10 10.81 3.72 6.23
C LEU A 10 11.41 5.10 6.00
N HIS A 11 10.55 6.12 5.98
CA HIS A 11 10.95 7.49 5.69
C HIS A 11 11.35 8.26 6.93
N SER A 12 10.63 8.09 8.02
CA SER A 12 10.92 8.75 9.29
C SER A 12 12.17 8.21 9.98
N GLY A 13 12.42 6.90 9.88
CA GLY A 13 13.43 6.20 10.68
C GLY A 13 13.09 6.12 12.16
N GLU A 14 11.92 6.60 12.57
CA GLU A 14 11.47 6.63 13.96
C GLU A 14 10.92 5.27 14.39
N PRO A 15 11.17 4.86 15.64
CA PRO A 15 10.53 3.68 16.22
C PRO A 15 9.01 3.82 16.21
N VAL A 16 8.31 2.71 16.00
CA VAL A 16 6.86 2.64 16.07
C VAL A 16 6.40 1.35 16.71
N ASN A 17 5.43 1.48 17.62
CA ASN A 17 4.65 0.39 18.17
C ASN A 17 3.27 0.44 17.51
N MET A 18 2.89 -0.65 16.84
CA MET A 18 1.60 -0.80 16.19
C MET A 18 0.78 -1.87 16.87
N VAL A 19 -0.53 -1.65 16.99
CA VAL A 19 -1.46 -2.66 17.48
C VAL A 19 -2.66 -2.73 16.54
N PHE A 20 -2.87 -3.88 15.93
CA PHE A 20 -4.10 -4.18 15.19
C PHE A 20 -5.16 -4.68 16.18
N LYS A 21 -6.30 -4.03 16.20
CA LYS A 21 -7.43 -4.37 17.09
C LYS A 21 -8.69 -4.64 16.29
N PRO A 22 -9.48 -5.64 16.69
CA PRO A 22 -10.81 -5.81 16.12
C PRO A 22 -11.63 -4.52 16.21
N ALA A 23 -12.40 -4.22 15.18
CA ALA A 23 -13.30 -3.08 15.13
C ALA A 23 -14.72 -3.54 14.84
N PRO A 24 -15.75 -2.80 15.28
CA PRO A 24 -17.14 -3.07 14.94
C PRO A 24 -17.40 -3.07 13.44
N GLU A 25 -18.52 -3.67 13.05
CA GLU A 25 -19.02 -3.65 11.67
C GLU A 25 -19.13 -2.22 11.15
N ASN A 26 -18.83 -2.03 9.86
CA ASN A 26 -18.89 -0.74 9.15
C ASN A 26 -17.92 0.34 9.67
N THR A 27 -16.94 -0.01 10.50
CA THR A 27 -15.90 0.92 10.94
C THR A 27 -14.96 1.28 9.81
N GLY A 28 -14.60 0.31 8.97
CA GLY A 28 -13.49 0.42 8.04
C GLY A 28 -12.14 0.28 8.74
N ILE A 29 -11.08 0.68 8.06
CA ILE A 29 -9.74 0.72 8.65
C ILE A 29 -9.51 2.13 9.20
N VAL A 30 -9.13 2.22 10.48
CA VAL A 30 -8.94 3.49 11.19
C VAL A 30 -7.60 3.50 11.89
N PHE A 31 -6.75 4.45 11.52
CA PHE A 31 -5.49 4.72 12.21
C PHE A 31 -5.71 5.64 13.40
N ILE A 32 -5.16 5.29 14.55
CA ILE A 32 -5.29 6.03 15.82
C ILE A 32 -3.88 6.38 16.31
N ARG A 33 -3.60 7.68 16.50
CA ARG A 33 -2.31 8.19 16.96
C ARG A 33 -2.29 8.24 18.50
N THR A 34 -1.67 7.24 19.11
CA THR A 34 -1.63 7.10 20.58
C THR A 34 -0.58 7.96 21.26
N ASP A 35 0.34 8.54 20.50
CA ASP A 35 1.36 9.50 20.95
C ASP A 35 0.87 10.95 21.03
N ILE A 36 -0.33 11.22 20.50
CA ILE A 36 -0.95 12.55 20.52
C ILE A 36 -2.07 12.57 21.56
N GLU A 37 -2.15 13.65 22.37
CA GLU A 37 -3.20 13.80 23.35
C GLU A 37 -4.60 13.74 22.72
N GLY A 38 -5.51 12.99 23.33
CA GLY A 38 -6.86 12.78 22.81
C GLY A 38 -6.97 11.69 21.74
N TYR A 39 -5.85 11.04 21.40
CA TYR A 39 -5.81 9.92 20.44
C TYR A 39 -6.52 10.19 19.12
N PRO A 40 -6.14 11.26 18.42
CA PRO A 40 -6.79 11.62 17.17
C PRO A 40 -6.66 10.48 16.16
N SER A 41 -7.68 10.32 15.32
CA SER A 41 -7.77 9.23 14.37
C SER A 41 -8.07 9.71 12.96
N VAL A 42 -7.63 8.93 11.98
CA VAL A 42 -7.96 9.12 10.57
C VAL A 42 -8.44 7.80 9.97
N ARG A 43 -9.59 7.84 9.31
CA ARG A 43 -10.09 6.71 8.55
C ARG A 43 -9.27 6.56 7.26
N ALA A 44 -8.88 5.34 6.95
CA ALA A 44 -8.27 5.00 5.66
C ALA A 44 -9.32 5.12 4.55
N HIS A 45 -9.43 6.32 4.00
CA HIS A 45 -10.40 6.67 2.96
C HIS A 45 -9.80 7.69 2.01
N ILE A 46 -10.21 7.63 0.74
CA ILE A 46 -9.64 8.48 -0.32
C ILE A 46 -9.82 9.98 -0.03
N ASP A 47 -10.88 10.38 0.65
CA ASP A 47 -11.11 11.78 1.02
C ASP A 47 -10.06 12.33 2.00
N ASN A 48 -9.41 11.46 2.75
CA ASN A 48 -8.36 11.82 3.72
C ASN A 48 -6.95 11.80 3.12
N VAL A 49 -6.80 11.44 1.82
CA VAL A 49 -5.50 11.48 1.14
C VAL A 49 -5.12 12.93 0.86
N THR A 50 -4.02 13.39 1.46
CA THR A 50 -3.53 14.77 1.34
C THR A 50 -2.21 14.88 0.59
N ASN A 51 -1.42 13.81 0.53
CA ASN A 51 -0.15 13.77 -0.17
C ASN A 51 0.12 12.37 -0.74
N THR A 52 0.72 12.33 -1.92
CA THR A 52 1.08 11.09 -2.62
C THR A 52 2.54 11.08 -3.12
N MET A 53 3.36 11.99 -2.61
CA MET A 53 4.77 12.09 -2.96
C MET A 53 5.57 11.01 -2.21
N ARG A 54 6.05 10.02 -2.95
CA ARG A 54 6.84 8.87 -2.47
C ARG A 54 6.08 7.88 -1.58
N ALA A 55 4.97 8.27 -0.99
CA ALA A 55 4.11 7.44 -0.15
C ALA A 55 2.71 8.06 -0.08
N THR A 56 1.72 7.27 0.30
CA THR A 56 0.36 7.76 0.51
C THR A 56 0.18 8.25 1.94
N THR A 57 -0.25 9.52 2.08
CA THR A 57 -0.48 10.20 3.35
C THR A 57 -1.97 10.42 3.58
N LEU A 58 -2.42 10.09 4.78
CA LEU A 58 -3.78 10.35 5.28
C LEU A 58 -3.73 11.39 6.39
N GLU A 59 -4.64 12.37 6.33
CA GLU A 59 -4.77 13.39 7.38
C GLU A 59 -6.23 13.67 7.69
N HIS A 60 -6.54 13.80 8.98
CA HIS A 60 -7.83 14.28 9.48
C HIS A 60 -7.64 14.93 10.85
N GLY A 61 -7.96 16.24 10.98
CA GLY A 61 -7.65 16.98 12.19
C GLY A 61 -6.17 16.94 12.55
N GLU A 62 -5.84 16.50 13.75
CA GLU A 62 -4.46 16.34 14.21
C GLU A 62 -3.84 14.98 13.85
N ALA A 63 -4.66 14.05 13.38
CA ALA A 63 -4.16 12.73 12.95
C ALA A 63 -3.51 12.83 11.57
N LYS A 64 -2.23 12.47 11.51
CA LYS A 64 -1.46 12.32 10.27
C LYS A 64 -0.77 10.97 10.29
N VAL A 65 -0.95 10.20 9.19
CA VAL A 65 -0.30 8.91 8.96
C VAL A 65 0.15 8.83 7.50
N PHE A 66 1.35 8.37 7.23
CA PHE A 66 1.87 8.24 5.87
C PHE A 66 2.54 6.87 5.64
N THR A 67 2.84 6.51 4.39
CA THR A 67 3.32 5.18 4.00
C THR A 67 2.32 4.08 4.40
N VAL A 68 1.04 4.31 4.13
CA VAL A 68 -0.03 3.38 4.54
C VAL A 68 -0.27 2.26 3.52
N GLU A 69 0.24 2.39 2.31
CA GLU A 69 -0.03 1.53 1.16
C GLU A 69 0.26 0.05 1.41
N HIS A 70 1.35 -0.29 2.11
CA HIS A 70 1.72 -1.69 2.36
C HIS A 70 0.77 -2.38 3.36
N VAL A 71 0.39 -1.67 4.42
CA VAL A 71 -0.63 -2.14 5.38
C VAL A 71 -1.98 -2.29 4.69
N MET A 72 -2.38 -1.28 3.90
CA MET A 72 -3.65 -1.30 3.19
C MET A 72 -3.72 -2.42 2.14
N ALA A 73 -2.61 -2.72 1.46
CA ALA A 73 -2.54 -3.84 0.52
C ALA A 73 -2.77 -5.18 1.22
N ALA A 74 -2.14 -5.39 2.39
CA ALA A 74 -2.37 -6.60 3.19
C ALA A 74 -3.83 -6.72 3.63
N PHE A 75 -4.44 -5.66 4.16
CA PHE A 75 -5.85 -5.68 4.58
C PHE A 75 -6.80 -5.89 3.39
N SER A 76 -6.52 -5.27 2.26
CA SER A 76 -7.29 -5.51 1.03
C SER A 76 -7.26 -6.99 0.65
N ALA A 77 -6.08 -7.54 0.44
CA ALA A 77 -5.90 -8.90 -0.04
C ALA A 77 -6.38 -9.96 0.96
N MET A 78 -6.17 -9.73 2.27
CA MET A 78 -6.59 -10.65 3.34
C MET A 78 -8.06 -10.49 3.74
N ASN A 79 -8.83 -9.70 3.02
CA ASN A 79 -10.27 -9.51 3.24
C ASN A 79 -10.63 -8.89 4.61
N ILE A 80 -9.78 -8.02 5.15
CA ILE A 80 -10.07 -7.29 6.38
C ILE A 80 -10.85 -6.02 6.05
N ASP A 81 -12.05 -5.90 6.58
CA ASP A 81 -12.92 -4.75 6.33
C ASP A 81 -12.93 -3.76 7.49
N ASN A 82 -12.73 -4.22 8.72
CA ASN A 82 -12.84 -3.41 9.93
C ASN A 82 -11.68 -3.69 10.89
N CYS A 83 -10.86 -2.67 11.16
CA CYS A 83 -9.74 -2.77 12.08
C CYS A 83 -9.35 -1.40 12.61
N TYR A 84 -9.06 -1.31 13.92
CA TYR A 84 -8.32 -0.20 14.49
C TYR A 84 -6.83 -0.49 14.44
N ILE A 85 -6.06 0.47 13.94
CA ILE A 85 -4.59 0.42 13.94
C ILE A 85 -4.11 1.53 14.87
N GLU A 86 -3.79 1.16 16.11
CA GLU A 86 -3.14 2.07 17.04
C GLU A 86 -1.65 2.14 16.75
N MET A 87 -1.10 3.35 16.78
CA MET A 87 0.34 3.57 16.54
C MET A 87 0.82 4.84 17.25
N ASP A 88 2.06 4.79 17.75
CA ASP A 88 2.71 5.88 18.48
C ASP A 88 3.69 6.68 17.62
N SER A 89 3.54 6.62 16.30
CA SER A 89 4.36 7.31 15.30
C SER A 89 3.49 7.65 14.08
N PRO A 90 3.84 8.68 13.29
CA PRO A 90 3.09 9.02 12.08
C PRO A 90 3.29 8.03 10.91
N GLU A 91 4.20 7.07 11.03
CA GLU A 91 4.49 6.12 9.96
C GLU A 91 4.41 4.68 10.47
N PRO A 92 3.64 3.79 9.78
CA PRO A 92 3.69 2.37 10.06
C PRO A 92 5.11 1.80 9.95
N ALA A 93 5.38 0.74 10.69
CA ALA A 93 6.64 0.04 10.56
C ALA A 93 6.86 -0.46 9.13
N VAL A 94 8.07 -0.24 8.60
CA VAL A 94 8.43 -0.74 7.27
C VAL A 94 8.54 -2.27 7.22
N GLY A 95 8.81 -2.88 8.38
CA GLY A 95 9.10 -4.32 8.45
C GLY A 95 10.26 -4.70 7.56
N ASP A 96 10.01 -5.63 6.68
CA ASP A 96 10.95 -6.07 5.66
C ASP A 96 10.84 -5.29 4.31
N GLY A 97 10.04 -4.22 4.29
CA GLY A 97 9.81 -3.40 3.09
C GLY A 97 8.67 -3.88 2.19
N SER A 98 7.94 -4.90 2.61
CA SER A 98 6.84 -5.52 1.87
C SER A 98 5.55 -5.56 2.70
N SER A 99 4.50 -6.16 2.18
CA SER A 99 3.26 -6.43 2.92
C SER A 99 3.28 -7.75 3.70
N ALA A 100 4.30 -8.60 3.52
CA ALA A 100 4.31 -9.95 4.07
C ALA A 100 4.21 -9.98 5.60
N ILE A 101 4.85 -9.01 6.29
CA ILE A 101 4.79 -8.92 7.74
C ILE A 101 3.36 -8.63 8.23
N PHE A 102 2.63 -7.77 7.54
CA PHE A 102 1.25 -7.46 7.90
C PHE A 102 0.30 -8.62 7.62
N VAL A 103 0.54 -9.36 6.54
CA VAL A 103 -0.16 -10.62 6.24
C VAL A 103 0.05 -11.61 7.39
N GLY A 104 1.31 -11.80 7.84
CA GLY A 104 1.63 -12.69 8.96
C GLY A 104 0.94 -12.28 10.26
N LEU A 105 0.91 -10.98 10.57
CA LEU A 105 0.18 -10.47 11.75
C LEU A 105 -1.32 -10.73 11.68
N ILE A 106 -1.94 -10.57 10.50
CA ILE A 106 -3.36 -10.85 10.30
C ILE A 106 -3.63 -12.35 10.51
N GLU A 107 -2.80 -13.22 9.95
CA GLU A 107 -2.95 -14.68 10.12
C GLU A 107 -2.77 -15.11 11.58
N GLU A 108 -1.79 -14.56 12.29
CA GLU A 108 -1.56 -14.84 13.70
C GLU A 108 -2.71 -14.34 14.59
N ALA A 109 -3.22 -13.14 14.32
CA ALA A 109 -4.37 -12.58 15.03
C ALA A 109 -5.65 -13.40 14.80
N GLY A 110 -5.77 -14.00 13.63
CA GLY A 110 -6.97 -14.68 13.15
C GLY A 110 -8.01 -13.68 12.64
N ILE A 111 -8.85 -14.15 11.72
CA ILE A 111 -9.93 -13.39 11.10
C ILE A 111 -11.27 -13.88 11.63
N GLN A 112 -12.16 -12.96 11.96
CA GLN A 112 -13.52 -13.26 12.36
C GLN A 112 -14.49 -12.64 11.38
N GLU A 113 -15.37 -13.45 10.81
CA GLU A 113 -16.47 -12.98 9.98
C GLU A 113 -17.49 -12.19 10.82
N GLN A 114 -18.01 -11.13 10.21
CA GLN A 114 -19.05 -10.27 10.78
C GLN A 114 -20.35 -10.43 9.99
N THR A 115 -21.47 -10.02 10.56
CA THR A 115 -22.79 -10.28 9.96
C THR A 115 -23.26 -9.20 9.00
N ALA A 116 -22.71 -7.98 9.10
CA ALA A 116 -23.05 -6.89 8.19
C ALA A 116 -22.60 -7.22 6.75
N PRO A 117 -23.46 -6.96 5.74
CA PRO A 117 -23.09 -7.15 4.35
C PRO A 117 -21.88 -6.27 3.99
N ARG A 118 -20.93 -6.85 3.26
CA ARG A 118 -19.79 -6.12 2.73
C ARG A 118 -20.22 -5.21 1.59
N HIS A 119 -19.81 -3.96 1.63
CA HIS A 119 -19.96 -3.05 0.50
C HIS A 119 -18.82 -3.28 -0.50
N VAL A 120 -19.18 -3.50 -1.77
CA VAL A 120 -18.23 -3.66 -2.88
C VAL A 120 -18.61 -2.72 -4.00
N TYR A 121 -17.69 -1.90 -4.44
CA TYR A 121 -17.86 -1.04 -5.61
C TYR A 121 -17.66 -1.87 -6.89
N LYS A 122 -18.76 -2.26 -7.49
CA LYS A 122 -18.72 -3.00 -8.76
C LYS A 122 -18.54 -2.02 -9.91
N ILE A 123 -17.43 -2.14 -10.61
CA ILE A 123 -17.13 -1.30 -11.77
C ILE A 123 -18.01 -1.73 -12.94
N THR A 124 -18.88 -0.83 -13.40
CA THR A 124 -19.84 -1.08 -14.50
C THR A 124 -19.43 -0.40 -15.82
N ARG A 125 -18.51 0.58 -15.75
CA ARG A 125 -17.91 1.26 -16.91
C ARG A 125 -16.43 1.53 -16.64
N SER A 126 -15.67 1.78 -17.69
CA SER A 126 -14.25 2.08 -17.57
C SER A 126 -14.00 3.47 -16.99
N HIS A 127 -13.01 3.57 -16.10
CA HIS A 127 -12.43 4.82 -15.65
C HIS A 127 -10.94 4.82 -16.02
N ALA A 128 -10.41 5.97 -16.45
CA ALA A 128 -9.04 6.05 -16.92
C ALA A 128 -8.40 7.39 -16.53
N ILE A 129 -7.19 7.31 -15.99
CA ILE A 129 -6.36 8.47 -15.69
C ILE A 129 -5.07 8.36 -16.51
N TYR A 130 -4.75 9.42 -17.22
CA TYR A 130 -3.54 9.53 -18.03
C TYR A 130 -2.67 10.69 -17.55
N ASP A 131 -1.35 10.51 -17.68
CA ASP A 131 -0.35 11.55 -17.47
C ASP A 131 0.87 11.26 -18.36
N GLY A 132 0.91 11.86 -19.54
CA GLY A 132 1.91 11.57 -20.58
C GLY A 132 1.84 10.11 -21.03
N ASP A 133 2.94 9.38 -20.84
CA ASP A 133 3.06 7.95 -21.17
C ASP A 133 2.70 7.02 -19.98
N ARG A 134 2.18 7.59 -18.90
CA ARG A 134 1.72 6.87 -17.72
C ARG A 134 0.20 6.81 -17.69
N PHE A 135 -0.34 5.70 -17.25
CA PHE A 135 -1.79 5.58 -17.07
C PHE A 135 -2.17 4.52 -16.03
N VAL A 136 -3.37 4.66 -15.53
CA VAL A 136 -4.11 3.64 -14.80
C VAL A 136 -5.55 3.65 -15.25
N VAL A 137 -6.08 2.48 -15.58
CA VAL A 137 -7.44 2.25 -16.06
C VAL A 137 -8.08 1.16 -15.23
N ILE A 138 -9.35 1.26 -14.93
CA ILE A 138 -10.12 0.15 -14.40
C ILE A 138 -11.28 -0.18 -15.34
N LEU A 139 -11.47 -1.46 -15.61
CA LEU A 139 -12.49 -2.01 -16.49
C LEU A 139 -13.48 -2.87 -15.70
N PRO A 140 -14.73 -3.02 -16.16
CA PRO A 140 -15.64 -4.02 -15.62
C PRO A 140 -15.03 -5.42 -15.66
N TYR A 141 -15.09 -6.12 -14.54
CA TYR A 141 -14.56 -7.47 -14.40
C TYR A 141 -15.23 -8.16 -13.20
N ASP A 142 -15.49 -9.46 -13.30
CA ASP A 142 -16.05 -10.27 -12.21
C ASP A 142 -14.91 -10.80 -11.32
N GLY A 143 -14.59 -10.06 -10.26
CA GLY A 143 -13.44 -10.26 -9.39
C GLY A 143 -12.59 -9.00 -9.27
N TYR A 144 -11.40 -9.13 -8.68
CA TYR A 144 -10.43 -8.03 -8.58
C TYR A 144 -9.10 -8.46 -9.18
N ARG A 145 -8.70 -7.86 -10.29
CA ARG A 145 -7.51 -8.21 -11.05
C ARG A 145 -6.62 -7.00 -11.27
N ILE A 146 -5.31 -7.21 -11.17
CA ILE A 146 -4.29 -6.19 -11.44
C ILE A 146 -3.37 -6.67 -12.55
N THR A 147 -3.22 -5.86 -13.60
CA THR A 147 -2.16 -5.97 -14.59
C THR A 147 -1.30 -4.72 -14.51
N PHE A 148 -0.02 -4.85 -14.18
CA PHE A 148 0.90 -3.72 -14.07
C PHE A 148 2.09 -3.87 -15.02
N THR A 149 2.42 -2.81 -15.74
CA THR A 149 3.65 -2.71 -16.53
C THR A 149 4.55 -1.61 -15.95
N SER A 150 5.74 -1.98 -15.53
CA SER A 150 6.81 -1.07 -15.11
C SER A 150 7.80 -0.90 -16.25
N VAL A 151 8.21 0.32 -16.50
CA VAL A 151 9.30 0.65 -17.45
C VAL A 151 10.34 1.48 -16.72
N ASN A 152 11.55 0.97 -16.64
CA ASN A 152 12.66 1.61 -15.94
C ASN A 152 13.90 1.68 -16.84
N SER A 153 14.62 2.79 -16.80
CA SER A 153 15.83 2.99 -17.57
C SER A 153 17.06 2.25 -17.01
N HIS A 154 16.96 1.70 -15.79
CA HIS A 154 18.05 0.93 -15.20
C HIS A 154 18.27 -0.36 -16.00
N PRO A 155 19.53 -0.71 -16.35
CA PRO A 155 19.83 -1.83 -17.26
C PRO A 155 19.33 -3.20 -16.76
N LEU A 156 19.24 -3.41 -15.44
CA LEU A 156 18.74 -4.65 -14.85
C LEU A 156 17.22 -4.72 -14.74
N LEU A 157 16.52 -3.61 -14.86
CA LEU A 157 15.07 -3.55 -14.63
C LEU A 157 14.28 -3.54 -15.94
N GLY A 158 14.64 -2.65 -16.87
CA GLY A 158 13.97 -2.59 -18.16
C GLY A 158 12.45 -2.50 -18.07
N THR A 159 11.78 -3.29 -18.89
CA THR A 159 10.30 -3.43 -18.85
C THR A 159 9.94 -4.74 -18.16
N GLN A 160 9.13 -4.63 -17.10
CA GLN A 160 8.58 -5.75 -16.34
C GLN A 160 7.06 -5.68 -16.37
N ASN A 161 6.42 -6.85 -16.35
CA ASN A 161 4.96 -6.97 -16.33
C ASN A 161 4.54 -8.03 -15.31
N CYS A 162 3.48 -7.75 -14.55
CA CYS A 162 2.81 -8.75 -13.74
C CYS A 162 1.29 -8.67 -13.94
N ASP A 163 0.64 -9.81 -13.75
CA ASP A 163 -0.81 -9.96 -13.88
C ASP A 163 -1.30 -11.02 -12.90
N PHE A 164 -2.27 -10.66 -12.05
CA PHE A 164 -2.78 -11.58 -11.04
C PHE A 164 -4.18 -11.19 -10.55
N GLU A 165 -4.95 -12.19 -10.11
CA GLU A 165 -6.17 -12.01 -9.32
C GLU A 165 -5.81 -11.68 -7.89
N VAL A 166 -6.47 -10.68 -7.30
CA VAL A 166 -6.27 -10.32 -5.89
C VAL A 166 -7.12 -11.23 -5.01
N SER A 167 -6.49 -12.26 -4.50
CA SER A 167 -7.04 -13.16 -3.46
C SER A 167 -6.02 -13.35 -2.35
N PRO A 168 -6.41 -13.82 -1.15
CA PRO A 168 -5.46 -14.11 -0.09
C PRO A 168 -4.33 -15.03 -0.53
N GLU A 169 -4.64 -16.09 -1.27
CA GLU A 169 -3.67 -17.08 -1.73
C GLU A 169 -2.71 -16.49 -2.75
N SER A 170 -3.24 -15.88 -3.81
CA SER A 170 -2.43 -15.29 -4.89
C SER A 170 -1.55 -14.15 -4.38
N PHE A 171 -2.10 -13.28 -3.53
CA PHE A 171 -1.35 -12.18 -2.95
C PHE A 171 -0.19 -12.66 -2.08
N LYS A 172 -0.43 -13.66 -1.21
CA LYS A 172 0.62 -14.26 -0.37
C LYS A 172 1.73 -14.88 -1.20
N GLU A 173 1.37 -15.65 -2.21
CA GLU A 173 2.33 -16.41 -3.00
C GLU A 173 3.16 -15.52 -3.94
N HIS A 174 2.54 -14.51 -4.54
CA HIS A 174 3.14 -13.81 -5.68
C HIS A 174 3.48 -12.34 -5.41
N ILE A 175 2.84 -11.68 -4.45
CA ILE A 175 2.90 -10.22 -4.31
C ILE A 175 3.39 -9.77 -2.94
N SER A 176 2.87 -10.35 -1.85
CA SER A 176 3.03 -9.82 -0.49
C SER A 176 4.49 -9.62 -0.08
N ALA A 177 5.41 -10.46 -0.55
CA ALA A 177 6.82 -10.40 -0.20
C ALA A 177 7.67 -9.47 -1.10
N ALA A 178 7.06 -8.80 -2.10
CA ALA A 178 7.76 -7.85 -2.94
C ALA A 178 8.07 -6.56 -2.17
N ARG A 179 9.37 -6.22 -2.07
CA ARG A 179 9.85 -5.08 -1.28
C ARG A 179 9.84 -3.78 -2.05
N THR A 180 9.75 -2.68 -1.30
CA THR A 180 9.98 -1.33 -1.82
C THR A 180 11.37 -1.20 -2.44
N ILE A 181 11.53 -0.23 -3.35
CA ILE A 181 12.75 -0.07 -4.14
C ILE A 181 13.36 1.31 -3.92
N GLY A 182 14.70 1.37 -3.93
CA GLY A 182 15.47 2.59 -3.89
C GLY A 182 16.64 2.57 -4.86
N PHE A 183 17.03 3.75 -5.32
CA PHE A 183 18.23 3.94 -6.17
C PHE A 183 19.26 4.76 -5.41
N MET A 184 20.51 4.28 -5.36
CA MET A 184 21.59 4.97 -4.64
C MET A 184 21.78 6.41 -5.12
N LYS A 185 21.61 6.68 -6.41
CA LYS A 185 21.68 8.03 -6.99
C LYS A 185 20.64 9.01 -6.47
N GLU A 186 19.52 8.49 -5.91
CA GLU A 186 18.45 9.31 -5.35
C GLU A 186 18.58 9.47 -3.81
N LEU A 187 19.45 8.68 -3.17
CA LEU A 187 19.51 8.57 -1.71
C LEU A 187 19.86 9.91 -1.05
N GLU A 188 20.85 10.64 -1.57
CA GLU A 188 21.24 11.95 -1.02
C GLU A 188 20.08 12.96 -1.10
N GLN A 189 19.35 12.97 -2.22
CA GLN A 189 18.18 13.82 -2.39
C GLN A 189 17.05 13.43 -1.44
N LEU A 190 16.77 12.14 -1.29
CA LEU A 190 15.76 11.63 -0.36
C LEU A 190 16.10 12.01 1.09
N GLN A 191 17.36 11.83 1.49
CA GLN A 191 17.82 12.20 2.83
C GLN A 191 17.75 13.72 3.07
N ALA A 192 18.10 14.54 2.08
CA ALA A 192 17.94 15.99 2.15
C ALA A 192 16.48 16.43 2.33
N MET A 193 15.53 15.65 1.79
CA MET A 193 14.08 15.82 1.99
C MET A 193 13.58 15.22 3.31
N GLY A 194 14.45 14.60 4.13
CA GLY A 194 14.07 13.94 5.37
C GLY A 194 13.42 12.56 5.17
N LEU A 195 13.56 11.97 3.99
CA LEU A 195 13.01 10.66 3.61
C LEU A 195 14.06 9.55 3.67
N ALA A 196 13.61 8.28 3.59
CA ALA A 196 14.43 7.06 3.54
C ALA A 196 15.41 6.89 4.72
N LYS A 197 15.13 7.49 5.89
CA LYS A 197 16.02 7.42 7.06
C LYS A 197 16.07 6.02 7.68
N GLY A 198 15.00 5.23 7.56
CA GLY A 198 14.90 3.85 8.04
C GLY A 198 15.19 2.80 6.97
N GLY A 199 15.53 3.22 5.74
CA GLY A 199 15.84 2.32 4.64
C GLY A 199 17.17 1.60 4.83
N THR A 200 17.18 0.29 4.60
CA THR A 200 18.36 -0.58 4.68
C THR A 200 18.34 -1.57 3.50
N LEU A 201 19.44 -2.30 3.29
CA LEU A 201 19.49 -3.37 2.28
C LEU A 201 18.59 -4.56 2.62
N ASP A 202 18.14 -4.68 3.88
CA ASP A 202 17.25 -5.75 4.32
C ASP A 202 15.77 -5.44 4.05
N ASN A 203 15.40 -4.15 4.10
CA ASN A 203 14.00 -3.72 3.96
C ASN A 203 13.70 -2.97 2.66
N ALA A 204 14.63 -2.96 1.72
CA ALA A 204 14.42 -2.38 0.39
C ALA A 204 15.28 -3.10 -0.66
N LEU A 205 14.80 -3.15 -1.89
CA LEU A 205 15.63 -3.42 -3.04
C LEU A 205 16.39 -2.16 -3.41
N VAL A 206 17.71 -2.17 -3.29
CA VAL A 206 18.56 -1.01 -3.57
C VAL A 206 19.42 -1.28 -4.80
N TYR A 207 19.34 -0.39 -5.77
CA TYR A 207 20.14 -0.44 -7.00
C TYR A 207 21.15 0.71 -7.04
N ASP A 208 22.42 0.39 -7.37
CA ASP A 208 23.36 1.38 -7.89
C ASP A 208 23.21 1.47 -9.43
N ASP A 209 24.15 2.07 -10.15
CA ASP A 209 24.01 2.23 -11.59
C ASP A 209 24.21 0.91 -12.39
N GLU A 210 24.76 -0.13 -11.78
CA GLU A 210 25.17 -1.37 -12.46
C GLU A 210 24.51 -2.64 -11.89
N LYS A 211 24.20 -2.66 -10.58
CA LYS A 211 23.77 -3.88 -9.89
C LYS A 211 22.72 -3.62 -8.83
N CYS A 212 22.03 -4.69 -8.44
CA CYS A 212 21.23 -4.72 -7.21
C CYS A 212 22.15 -5.02 -6.02
N LEU A 213 22.10 -4.16 -5.00
CA LEU A 213 22.89 -4.31 -3.76
C LEU A 213 22.20 -5.25 -2.75
N SER A 214 20.90 -5.41 -2.87
CA SER A 214 20.09 -6.36 -2.10
C SER A 214 19.96 -7.67 -2.88
N VAL A 215 19.63 -8.77 -2.20
CA VAL A 215 19.29 -10.04 -2.89
C VAL A 215 17.81 -10.01 -3.25
N PRO A 216 17.43 -10.00 -4.56
CA PRO A 216 16.04 -10.01 -4.97
C PRO A 216 15.31 -11.29 -4.52
N ARG A 217 14.05 -11.15 -4.14
CA ARG A 217 13.14 -12.28 -3.81
C ARG A 217 12.44 -12.83 -5.06
N PHE A 218 12.27 -11.97 -6.06
CA PHE A 218 11.68 -12.28 -7.36
C PHE A 218 12.52 -11.63 -8.46
N ASP A 219 12.60 -12.22 -9.63
CA ASP A 219 13.30 -11.64 -10.79
C ASP A 219 12.64 -10.33 -11.26
N ASP A 220 11.35 -10.18 -10.99
CA ASP A 220 10.49 -9.06 -11.34
C ASP A 220 9.94 -8.32 -10.09
N GLU A 221 10.71 -8.27 -8.99
CA GLU A 221 10.25 -7.77 -7.69
C GLU A 221 9.75 -6.31 -7.76
N LEU A 222 10.35 -5.45 -8.61
CA LEU A 222 9.90 -4.07 -8.78
C LEU A 222 8.44 -4.00 -9.22
N VAL A 223 8.06 -4.72 -10.28
CA VAL A 223 6.70 -4.64 -10.82
C VAL A 223 5.68 -5.26 -9.87
N ARG A 224 6.06 -6.31 -9.13
CA ARG A 224 5.21 -6.90 -8.09
C ARG A 224 4.95 -5.92 -6.96
N HIS A 225 5.99 -5.20 -6.51
CA HIS A 225 5.82 -4.15 -5.50
C HIS A 225 4.93 -3.01 -6.01
N LYS A 226 5.10 -2.58 -7.26
CA LYS A 226 4.22 -1.56 -7.86
C LYS A 226 2.76 -2.01 -7.95
N ALA A 227 2.51 -3.28 -8.21
CA ALA A 227 1.17 -3.85 -8.16
C ALA A 227 0.62 -3.91 -6.74
N LEU A 228 1.45 -4.23 -5.74
CA LEU A 228 1.11 -4.16 -4.33
C LEU A 228 0.65 -2.74 -3.94
N ASP A 229 1.40 -1.70 -4.35
CA ASP A 229 1.06 -0.30 -4.12
C ASP A 229 -0.35 0.03 -4.68
N VAL A 230 -0.67 -0.44 -5.89
CA VAL A 230 -2.02 -0.26 -6.49
C VAL A 230 -3.11 -0.89 -5.64
N VAL A 231 -2.89 -2.12 -5.13
CA VAL A 231 -3.87 -2.80 -4.26
C VAL A 231 -4.12 -1.98 -3.00
N GLY A 232 -3.08 -1.45 -2.38
CA GLY A 232 -3.18 -0.64 -1.16
C GLY A 232 -3.84 0.71 -1.39
N ASP A 233 -3.40 1.44 -2.40
CA ASP A 233 -3.92 2.78 -2.71
C ASP A 233 -5.40 2.74 -3.10
N LEU A 234 -5.81 1.77 -3.91
CA LEU A 234 -7.20 1.65 -4.34
C LEU A 234 -8.12 1.14 -3.23
N PHE A 235 -7.59 0.44 -2.21
CA PHE A 235 -8.38 0.06 -1.06
C PHE A 235 -8.84 1.26 -0.21
N LEU A 236 -8.26 2.43 -0.38
CA LEU A 236 -8.74 3.68 0.21
C LEU A 236 -10.11 4.12 -0.35
N LEU A 237 -10.50 3.65 -1.51
CA LEU A 237 -11.87 3.77 -2.00
C LEU A 237 -12.82 2.81 -1.28
N GLY A 238 -12.33 1.68 -0.81
CA GLY A 238 -13.06 0.53 -0.32
C GLY A 238 -12.83 -0.68 -1.21
N ARG A 239 -13.67 -1.71 -1.07
CA ARG A 239 -13.57 -2.91 -1.91
C ARG A 239 -14.07 -2.65 -3.31
N ILE A 240 -13.32 -3.13 -4.28
CA ILE A 240 -13.60 -2.94 -5.71
C ILE A 240 -13.74 -4.31 -6.36
N GLU A 241 -14.65 -4.40 -7.31
CA GLU A 241 -14.76 -5.48 -8.28
C GLU A 241 -14.51 -4.90 -9.67
N GLY A 242 -13.38 -5.25 -10.27
CA GLY A 242 -12.91 -4.69 -11.54
C GLY A 242 -11.50 -5.14 -11.90
N HIS A 243 -11.07 -4.90 -13.14
CA HIS A 243 -9.73 -5.18 -13.64
C HIS A 243 -8.94 -3.86 -13.80
N VAL A 244 -7.90 -3.68 -12.99
CA VAL A 244 -6.99 -2.54 -13.10
C VAL A 244 -5.86 -2.87 -14.05
N ILE A 245 -5.64 -1.99 -15.02
CA ILE A 245 -4.50 -2.04 -15.95
C ILE A 245 -3.70 -0.76 -15.77
N ALA A 246 -2.45 -0.90 -15.35
CA ALA A 246 -1.57 0.23 -15.03
C ALA A 246 -0.26 0.15 -15.82
N MET A 247 0.18 1.29 -16.33
CA MET A 247 1.52 1.46 -16.90
C MET A 247 2.22 2.63 -16.19
N LYS A 248 3.35 2.35 -15.55
CA LYS A 248 4.16 3.35 -14.85
C LYS A 248 3.34 4.17 -13.85
N SER A 249 2.27 3.59 -13.26
CA SER A 249 1.41 4.27 -12.30
C SER A 249 2.16 4.67 -11.04
N SER A 250 1.56 5.56 -10.28
CA SER A 250 2.08 6.11 -9.03
C SER A 250 0.95 6.27 -8.03
N HIS A 251 1.28 6.51 -6.75
CA HIS A 251 0.29 6.83 -5.70
C HIS A 251 -0.65 7.97 -6.13
N GLU A 252 -0.11 8.98 -6.82
CA GLU A 252 -0.93 10.08 -7.36
C GLU A 252 -1.96 9.59 -8.38
N LEU A 253 -1.53 8.82 -9.40
CA LEU A 253 -2.44 8.32 -10.43
C LEU A 253 -3.47 7.34 -9.84
N ASN A 254 -3.04 6.48 -8.92
CA ASN A 254 -3.93 5.55 -8.20
C ASN A 254 -4.99 6.32 -7.40
N SER A 255 -4.59 7.37 -6.68
CA SER A 255 -5.52 8.23 -5.92
C SER A 255 -6.47 9.00 -6.81
N ARG A 256 -6.01 9.50 -7.96
CA ARG A 256 -6.87 10.15 -8.96
C ARG A 256 -7.90 9.18 -9.55
N LEU A 257 -7.50 7.94 -9.81
CA LEU A 257 -8.44 6.90 -10.26
C LEU A 257 -9.50 6.63 -9.18
N ALA A 258 -9.09 6.45 -7.93
CA ALA A 258 -10.02 6.22 -6.82
C ALA A 258 -11.03 7.38 -6.67
N ARG A 259 -10.58 8.64 -6.77
CA ARG A 259 -11.46 9.82 -6.75
C ARG A 259 -12.43 9.85 -7.93
N SER A 260 -11.95 9.55 -9.15
CA SER A 260 -12.79 9.49 -10.34
C SER A 260 -13.90 8.43 -10.24
N ILE A 261 -13.63 7.32 -9.57
CA ILE A 261 -14.66 6.30 -9.30
C ILE A 261 -15.65 6.83 -8.25
N MET A 262 -15.15 7.47 -7.17
CA MET A 262 -15.99 8.01 -6.10
C MET A 262 -16.96 9.09 -6.56
N GLU A 263 -16.57 9.94 -7.50
CA GLU A 263 -17.42 11.03 -8.05
C GLU A 263 -18.64 10.50 -8.82
N GLU A 264 -18.68 9.22 -9.15
CA GLU A 264 -19.74 8.61 -9.93
C GLU A 264 -20.67 7.69 -9.12
N ILE A 265 -20.39 7.53 -7.84
CA ILE A 265 -21.16 6.71 -6.89
C ILE A 265 -22.03 7.61 -6.02
#